data_d6ea61e086a425775f5045effb6d3c5f
#
_entry.id   d6ea61e086a425775f5045effb6d3c5f
#
_cell.length_a   1.000
_cell.length_b   1.000
_cell.length_c   1.000
_cell.angle_alpha   90.00
_cell.angle_beta   90.00
_cell.angle_gamma   90.00
#
_symmetry.space_group_name_H-M   'P 1'
#
loop_
_entity.id
_entity.type
_entity.pdbx_description
1 polymer ?
#
loop_
_entity_poly.entity_id
_entity_poly.type
_entity_poly.pdbx_seq_one_letter_code
_entity_poly.pdbx_strand_id
1 'polypeptide(L)'
;MVKALGAFIFVGIMLAFLIFSTPVTRLGSGFLIGDGQHVFTYHDLVKEAEVLNVKFPNEDDIEANVVFSDPASNLAILKLKEVPKVKALPLVLSASGLSLRNESVFTLGYPWTNTMEDEHKLIEGTANTASVLINLKMDLDPVHSGSPLFNMKQEVVGMVLLETHAKSVFPASHHFAIPKLLLDNAMKAGKMDKINLPAQNISRDAFILKSRNNIVLIEAR
;
A
#
# COMPACT_ATOMS: atom_id res chain seq x y z
N MET A 1 -31.53 -47.08 -6.28
CA MET A 1 -31.64 -45.64 -6.66
C MET A 1 -31.27 -44.69 -5.53
N VAL A 2 -31.68 -44.88 -4.28
CA VAL A 2 -31.41 -44.00 -3.14
C VAL A 2 -29.88 -43.84 -2.85
N LYS A 3 -29.08 -44.92 -2.97
CA LYS A 3 -27.63 -44.88 -2.70
C LYS A 3 -26.86 -44.04 -3.74
N ALA A 4 -27.32 -44.05 -5.01
CA ALA A 4 -26.69 -43.24 -6.07
C ALA A 4 -27.00 -41.75 -5.88
N LEU A 5 -28.22 -41.40 -5.49
CA LEU A 5 -28.63 -40.03 -5.23
C LEU A 5 -27.82 -39.39 -4.07
N GLY A 6 -27.58 -40.15 -2.99
CA GLY A 6 -26.76 -39.71 -1.85
C GLY A 6 -25.32 -39.44 -2.24
N ALA A 7 -24.73 -40.27 -3.11
CA ALA A 7 -23.37 -40.03 -3.61
C ALA A 7 -23.25 -38.75 -4.48
N PHE A 8 -24.22 -38.47 -5.31
CA PHE A 8 -24.24 -37.23 -6.11
C PHE A 8 -24.40 -35.98 -5.26
N ILE A 9 -25.24 -36.03 -4.21
CA ILE A 9 -25.39 -34.91 -3.26
C ILE A 9 -24.09 -34.68 -2.50
N PHE A 10 -23.44 -35.73 -2.01
CA PHE A 10 -22.18 -35.62 -1.28
C PHE A 10 -21.04 -35.04 -2.15
N VAL A 11 -20.91 -35.51 -3.40
CA VAL A 11 -19.95 -34.99 -4.36
C VAL A 11 -20.25 -33.53 -4.69
N GLY A 12 -21.51 -33.16 -4.86
CA GLY A 12 -21.93 -31.77 -5.11
C GLY A 12 -21.59 -30.83 -3.93
N ILE A 13 -21.83 -31.28 -2.69
CA ILE A 13 -21.46 -30.50 -1.48
C ILE A 13 -19.93 -30.38 -1.35
N MET A 14 -19.20 -31.45 -1.61
CA MET A 14 -17.73 -31.44 -1.56
C MET A 14 -17.12 -30.53 -2.65
N LEU A 15 -17.69 -30.56 -3.85
CA LEU A 15 -17.27 -29.65 -4.94
C LEU A 15 -17.60 -28.18 -4.62
N ALA A 16 -18.79 -27.92 -4.08
CA ALA A 16 -19.18 -26.60 -3.62
C ALA A 16 -18.22 -26.10 -2.52
N PHE A 17 -17.89 -26.94 -1.56
CA PHE A 17 -16.95 -26.59 -0.49
C PHE A 17 -15.55 -26.26 -1.03
N LEU A 18 -15.06 -27.00 -2.03
CA LEU A 18 -13.78 -26.72 -2.70
C LEU A 18 -13.79 -25.40 -3.46
N ILE A 19 -14.90 -25.05 -4.13
CA ILE A 19 -15.05 -23.80 -4.88
C ILE A 19 -15.12 -22.59 -3.93
N PHE A 20 -15.81 -22.72 -2.79
CA PHE A 20 -15.95 -21.65 -1.80
C PHE A 20 -14.76 -21.53 -0.85
N SER A 21 -13.82 -22.48 -0.87
CA SER A 21 -12.63 -22.47 0.01
C SER A 21 -11.38 -21.91 -0.65
N THR A 22 -11.45 -21.41 -1.88
CA THR A 22 -10.29 -20.73 -2.48
C THR A 22 -10.10 -19.36 -1.82
N PRO A 23 -8.97 -19.12 -1.12
CA PRO A 23 -8.72 -17.83 -0.51
C PRO A 23 -8.67 -16.77 -1.60
N VAL A 24 -9.40 -15.67 -1.38
CA VAL A 24 -9.36 -14.51 -2.28
C VAL A 24 -8.04 -13.81 -2.08
N THR A 25 -7.18 -13.84 -3.11
CA THR A 25 -5.93 -13.08 -3.10
C THR A 25 -6.22 -11.61 -3.40
N ARG A 26 -5.81 -10.73 -2.50
CA ARG A 26 -5.85 -9.28 -2.68
C ARG A 26 -4.44 -8.77 -2.91
N LEU A 27 -4.30 -7.81 -3.83
CA LEU A 27 -3.04 -7.16 -4.15
C LEU A 27 -3.14 -5.66 -3.85
N GLY A 28 -2.06 -5.10 -3.33
CA GLY A 28 -1.94 -3.67 -3.08
C GLY A 28 -0.50 -3.27 -2.87
N SER A 29 -0.25 -1.99 -2.84
CA SER A 29 1.08 -1.46 -2.58
C SER A 29 1.30 -1.20 -1.10
N GLY A 30 2.57 -1.06 -0.75
CA GLY A 30 3.05 -0.54 0.51
C GLY A 30 4.40 0.13 0.32
N PHE A 31 4.91 0.73 1.38
CA PHE A 31 6.24 1.31 1.36
C PHE A 31 6.97 1.16 2.69
N LEU A 32 8.28 0.90 2.59
CA LEU A 32 9.17 0.80 3.74
C LEU A 32 9.37 2.13 4.41
N ILE A 33 9.37 2.10 5.73
CA ILE A 33 9.61 3.26 6.60
C ILE A 33 10.66 2.94 7.66
N GLY A 34 11.24 4.00 8.18
CA GLY A 34 12.02 3.94 9.39
C GLY A 34 13.24 3.04 9.30
N ASP A 35 13.18 1.93 10.01
CA ASP A 35 14.25 0.94 10.15
C ASP A 35 14.39 -0.01 8.95
N GLY A 36 13.54 0.14 7.93
CA GLY A 36 13.54 -0.74 6.76
C GLY A 36 12.93 -2.12 7.00
N GLN A 37 12.27 -2.34 8.13
CA GLN A 37 11.55 -3.57 8.45
C GLN A 37 10.05 -3.37 8.60
N HIS A 38 9.58 -2.12 8.62
CA HIS A 38 8.17 -1.80 8.71
C HIS A 38 7.67 -1.26 7.39
N VAL A 39 6.45 -1.68 7.02
CA VAL A 39 5.79 -1.31 5.77
C VAL A 39 4.46 -0.65 6.09
N PHE A 40 4.25 0.56 5.59
CA PHE A 40 2.92 1.17 5.54
C PHE A 40 2.10 0.57 4.42
N THR A 41 0.84 0.30 4.72
CA THR A 41 -0.19 -0.10 3.75
C THR A 41 -1.57 0.28 4.29
N TYR A 42 -2.63 -0.14 3.62
CA TYR A 42 -4.00 0.16 4.05
C TYR A 42 -4.67 -1.04 4.73
N HIS A 43 -5.56 -0.73 5.70
CA HIS A 43 -6.24 -1.73 6.52
C HIS A 43 -7.05 -2.72 5.68
N ASP A 44 -7.82 -2.24 4.69
CA ASP A 44 -8.70 -3.08 3.88
C ASP A 44 -7.95 -4.15 3.08
N LEU A 45 -6.67 -3.93 2.76
CA LEU A 45 -5.84 -4.94 2.12
C LEU A 45 -5.58 -6.11 3.06
N VAL A 46 -5.21 -5.81 4.30
CA VAL A 46 -4.67 -6.79 5.25
C VAL A 46 -5.69 -7.36 6.21
N LYS A 47 -6.89 -6.76 6.29
CA LYS A 47 -7.97 -7.29 7.12
C LYS A 47 -8.32 -8.72 6.67
N GLU A 48 -8.52 -9.60 7.64
CA GLU A 48 -8.91 -11.00 7.41
C GLU A 48 -7.89 -11.81 6.58
N ALA A 49 -6.67 -11.30 6.38
CA ALA A 49 -5.62 -12.06 5.71
C ALA A 49 -4.93 -13.00 6.70
N GLU A 50 -4.85 -14.28 6.33
CA GLU A 50 -4.12 -15.29 7.12
C GLU A 50 -2.61 -15.25 6.80
N VAL A 51 -2.27 -14.91 5.56
CA VAL A 51 -0.90 -14.82 5.07
C VAL A 51 -0.68 -13.50 4.36
N LEU A 52 0.40 -12.82 4.70
CA LEU A 52 0.84 -11.58 4.06
C LEU A 52 2.25 -11.78 3.50
N ASN A 53 2.38 -11.72 2.19
CA ASN A 53 3.66 -11.76 1.49
C ASN A 53 3.98 -10.38 0.93
N VAL A 54 5.17 -9.90 1.24
CA VAL A 54 5.70 -8.61 0.76
C VAL A 54 6.75 -8.89 -0.29
N LYS A 55 6.49 -8.41 -1.50
CA LYS A 55 7.33 -8.63 -2.68
C LYS A 55 8.21 -7.43 -2.94
N PHE A 56 9.51 -7.69 -3.00
CA PHE A 56 10.54 -6.72 -3.34
C PHE A 56 11.06 -6.95 -4.76
N PRO A 57 11.61 -5.92 -5.43
CA PRO A 57 12.27 -6.13 -6.70
C PRO A 57 13.47 -7.06 -6.56
N ASN A 58 13.54 -8.11 -7.38
CA ASN A 58 14.67 -9.06 -7.47
C ASN A 58 15.03 -9.81 -6.16
N GLU A 59 14.06 -10.02 -5.28
CA GLU A 59 14.19 -10.83 -4.06
C GLU A 59 13.08 -11.87 -3.96
N ASP A 60 13.27 -12.84 -3.06
CA ASP A 60 12.20 -13.73 -2.63
C ASP A 60 11.16 -12.95 -1.80
N ASP A 61 9.92 -13.43 -1.81
CA ASP A 61 8.84 -12.84 -1.02
C ASP A 61 9.15 -12.96 0.48
N ILE A 62 8.94 -11.88 1.23
CA ILE A 62 9.12 -11.86 2.68
C ILE A 62 7.75 -11.86 3.36
N GLU A 63 7.51 -12.84 4.23
CA GLU A 63 6.30 -12.82 5.05
C GLU A 63 6.31 -11.66 6.05
N ALA A 64 5.12 -11.15 6.35
CA ALA A 64 4.95 -10.07 7.30
C ALA A 64 3.81 -10.32 8.28
N ASN A 65 3.86 -9.63 9.43
CA ASN A 65 2.79 -9.62 10.42
C ASN A 65 2.22 -8.21 10.56
N VAL A 66 0.92 -8.09 10.80
CA VAL A 66 0.29 -6.82 11.15
C VAL A 66 0.69 -6.42 12.56
N VAL A 67 1.34 -5.27 12.73
CA VAL A 67 1.73 -4.72 14.05
C VAL A 67 0.88 -3.53 14.47
N PHE A 68 0.22 -2.89 13.51
CA PHE A 68 -0.76 -1.84 13.74
C PHE A 68 -1.82 -1.91 12.66
N SER A 69 -3.09 -1.71 13.03
CA SER A 69 -4.20 -1.64 12.08
C SER A 69 -5.31 -0.77 12.67
N ASP A 70 -5.75 0.20 11.89
CA ASP A 70 -6.83 1.13 12.26
C ASP A 70 -7.85 1.22 11.13
N PRO A 71 -9.04 0.61 11.31
CA PRO A 71 -10.12 0.70 10.34
C PRO A 71 -10.63 2.12 10.09
N ALA A 72 -10.55 2.99 11.11
CA ALA A 72 -11.11 4.34 11.00
C ALA A 72 -10.31 5.25 10.05
N SER A 73 -8.98 5.11 10.05
CA SER A 73 -8.10 5.80 9.11
C SER A 73 -7.73 4.96 7.88
N ASN A 74 -8.21 3.72 7.80
CA ASN A 74 -7.84 2.73 6.80
C ASN A 74 -6.32 2.55 6.66
N LEU A 75 -5.59 2.55 7.79
CA LEU A 75 -4.14 2.40 7.86
C LEU A 75 -3.74 1.08 8.50
N ALA A 76 -2.67 0.49 8.01
CA ALA A 76 -2.00 -0.64 8.63
C ALA A 76 -0.47 -0.48 8.54
N ILE A 77 0.23 -1.08 9.51
CA ILE A 77 1.67 -1.23 9.50
C ILE A 77 1.99 -2.70 9.64
N LEU A 78 2.82 -3.19 8.73
CA LEU A 78 3.33 -4.55 8.75
C LEU A 78 4.76 -4.54 9.26
N LYS A 79 5.16 -5.61 9.93
CA LYS A 79 6.55 -5.90 10.27
C LYS A 79 6.99 -7.13 9.48
N LEU A 80 8.05 -6.97 8.70
CA LEU A 80 8.67 -8.05 7.97
C LEU A 80 9.28 -9.07 8.94
N LYS A 81 9.14 -10.37 8.63
CA LYS A 81 9.76 -11.44 9.41
C LYS A 81 11.28 -11.49 9.21
N GLU A 82 11.76 -11.00 8.07
CA GLU A 82 13.16 -10.95 7.73
C GLU A 82 13.56 -9.55 7.24
N VAL A 83 14.83 -9.22 7.33
CA VAL A 83 15.36 -7.95 6.80
C VAL A 83 15.53 -8.10 5.28
N PRO A 84 14.96 -7.19 4.48
CA PRO A 84 15.14 -7.24 3.03
C PRO A 84 16.61 -7.00 2.64
N LYS A 85 17.06 -7.65 1.58
CA LYS A 85 18.41 -7.49 1.04
C LYS A 85 18.57 -6.19 0.25
N VAL A 86 17.47 -5.67 -0.29
CA VAL A 86 17.47 -4.38 -1.01
C VAL A 86 17.84 -3.25 -0.09
N LYS A 87 18.67 -2.33 -0.58
CA LYS A 87 18.99 -1.11 0.14
C LYS A 87 17.87 -0.08 -0.09
N ALA A 88 16.94 -0.02 0.86
CA ALA A 88 15.91 0.99 0.87
C ALA A 88 16.50 2.39 1.13
N LEU A 89 15.94 3.39 0.48
CA LEU A 89 16.22 4.80 0.77
C LEU A 89 15.44 5.19 2.02
N PRO A 90 16.04 5.82 3.04
CA PRO A 90 15.27 6.34 4.15
C PRO A 90 14.28 7.41 3.66
N LEU A 91 12.99 7.09 3.65
CA LEU A 91 11.94 8.04 3.27
C LEU A 91 11.68 9.01 4.43
N VAL A 92 11.61 10.29 4.10
CA VAL A 92 11.36 11.35 5.07
C VAL A 92 9.90 11.76 5.01
N LEU A 93 9.21 11.70 6.15
CA LEU A 93 7.88 12.28 6.28
C LEU A 93 8.03 13.81 6.33
N SER A 94 7.25 14.52 5.52
CA SER A 94 7.28 15.98 5.47
C SER A 94 7.07 16.61 6.84
N ALA A 95 7.86 17.62 7.18
CA ALA A 95 7.72 18.29 8.47
C ALA A 95 6.40 19.07 8.58
N SER A 96 5.94 19.69 7.51
CA SER A 96 4.84 20.66 7.52
C SER A 96 3.50 20.13 7.00
N GLY A 97 3.43 18.91 6.51
CA GLY A 97 2.23 18.49 5.76
C GLY A 97 2.01 19.34 4.51
N LEU A 98 0.90 19.11 3.82
CA LEU A 98 0.55 19.88 2.64
C LEU A 98 -0.32 21.08 3.05
N SER A 99 0.02 22.28 2.65
CA SER A 99 -0.80 23.50 2.81
C SER A 99 -1.55 23.82 1.51
N LEU A 100 -2.51 23.10 1.07
CA LEU A 100 -2.72 22.76 -0.30
C LEU A 100 -3.83 23.48 -1.03
N ARG A 101 -3.43 24.13 -2.07
CA ARG A 101 -4.25 24.31 -3.28
C ARG A 101 -3.43 23.91 -4.49
N ASN A 102 -3.79 22.78 -5.14
CA ASN A 102 -3.15 22.30 -6.38
C ASN A 102 -1.62 22.21 -6.33
N GLU A 103 -1.08 21.66 -5.26
CA GLU A 103 0.36 21.38 -5.19
C GLU A 103 0.74 20.21 -6.10
N SER A 104 1.87 20.34 -6.79
CA SER A 104 2.43 19.26 -7.58
C SER A 104 2.93 18.16 -6.67
N VAL A 105 2.49 16.93 -6.97
CA VAL A 105 2.85 15.72 -6.24
C VAL A 105 3.17 14.59 -7.21
N PHE A 106 3.84 13.57 -6.72
CA PHE A 106 4.07 12.35 -7.47
C PHE A 106 4.00 11.12 -6.58
N THR A 107 3.77 9.98 -7.19
CA THR A 107 3.85 8.67 -6.55
C THR A 107 4.62 7.70 -7.42
N LEU A 108 5.11 6.64 -6.80
CA LEU A 108 5.70 5.49 -7.45
C LEU A 108 4.89 4.27 -7.04
N GLY A 109 4.50 3.44 -7.98
CA GLY A 109 3.78 2.22 -7.69
C GLY A 109 4.08 1.15 -8.72
N TYR A 110 3.72 -0.08 -8.40
CA TYR A 110 3.78 -1.16 -9.38
C TYR A 110 2.70 -0.95 -10.44
N PRO A 111 3.02 -1.18 -11.73
CA PRO A 111 2.00 -1.21 -12.76
C PRO A 111 1.07 -2.42 -12.53
N TRP A 112 -0.16 -2.33 -13.05
CA TRP A 112 -1.14 -3.41 -13.00
C TRP A 112 -0.75 -4.57 -13.94
N THR A 113 0.40 -5.18 -13.72
CA THR A 113 0.84 -6.35 -14.48
C THR A 113 1.24 -7.46 -13.52
N ASN A 114 0.91 -8.69 -13.89
CA ASN A 114 1.19 -9.88 -13.05
C ASN A 114 2.69 -10.27 -13.02
N THR A 115 3.54 -9.49 -13.63
CA THR A 115 4.98 -9.78 -13.71
C THR A 115 5.76 -8.71 -12.96
N MET A 116 6.57 -9.14 -11.99
CA MET A 116 7.48 -8.29 -11.21
C MET A 116 8.63 -7.68 -12.05
N GLU A 117 8.66 -7.95 -13.34
CA GLU A 117 9.68 -7.44 -14.27
C GLU A 117 9.41 -6.01 -14.73
N ASP A 118 8.20 -5.51 -14.49
CA ASP A 118 7.84 -4.16 -14.90
C ASP A 118 8.39 -3.12 -13.91
N GLU A 119 9.06 -2.14 -14.46
CA GLU A 119 9.60 -1.03 -13.68
C GLU A 119 8.48 -0.23 -12.99
N HIS A 120 8.74 0.23 -11.76
CA HIS A 120 7.84 1.13 -11.04
C HIS A 120 7.48 2.33 -11.92
N LYS A 121 6.18 2.55 -12.08
CA LYS A 121 5.66 3.67 -12.86
C LYS A 121 5.66 4.94 -12.01
N LEU A 122 6.31 5.99 -12.50
CA LEU A 122 6.18 7.33 -11.96
C LEU A 122 4.87 7.93 -12.44
N ILE A 123 4.03 8.37 -11.50
CA ILE A 123 2.78 9.06 -11.78
C ILE A 123 2.83 10.43 -11.13
N GLU A 124 2.60 11.47 -11.93
CA GLU A 124 2.59 12.85 -11.50
C GLU A 124 1.19 13.44 -11.58
N GLY A 125 0.94 14.42 -10.75
CA GLY A 125 -0.33 15.13 -10.75
C GLY A 125 -0.38 16.24 -9.72
N THR A 126 -1.57 16.59 -9.33
CA THR A 126 -1.79 17.64 -8.32
C THR A 126 -2.64 17.14 -7.17
N ALA A 127 -2.40 17.73 -6.02
CA ALA A 127 -3.10 17.40 -4.77
C ALA A 127 -3.77 18.63 -4.16
N ASN A 128 -4.91 18.42 -3.52
CA ASN A 128 -5.68 19.47 -2.85
C ASN A 128 -6.21 18.95 -1.51
N THR A 129 -5.97 19.66 -0.40
CA THR A 129 -6.54 19.37 0.92
C THR A 129 -7.81 20.20 1.13
N ALA A 130 -8.92 19.73 0.65
CA ALA A 130 -10.22 20.34 0.95
C ALA A 130 -10.97 19.63 2.09
N SER A 131 -10.46 18.52 2.59
CA SER A 131 -11.12 17.67 3.60
C SER A 131 -10.09 16.96 4.50
N VAL A 132 -10.54 15.98 5.26
CA VAL A 132 -9.69 15.10 6.08
C VAL A 132 -8.70 14.29 5.21
N LEU A 133 -9.09 13.98 3.96
CA LEU A 133 -8.26 13.30 2.98
C LEU A 133 -7.72 14.30 1.95
N ILE A 134 -6.62 13.95 1.32
CA ILE A 134 -6.03 14.69 0.20
C ILE A 134 -6.73 14.23 -1.08
N ASN A 135 -7.32 15.16 -1.84
CA ASN A 135 -7.87 14.87 -3.16
C ASN A 135 -6.76 14.88 -4.20
N LEU A 136 -6.71 13.85 -5.03
CA LEU A 136 -5.69 13.68 -6.07
C LEU A 136 -6.28 13.83 -7.47
N LYS A 137 -5.57 14.55 -8.34
CA LYS A 137 -5.80 14.55 -9.78
C LYS A 137 -4.62 13.85 -10.44
N MET A 138 -4.67 12.54 -10.50
CA MET A 138 -3.63 11.64 -10.99
C MET A 138 -4.29 10.45 -11.67
N ASP A 139 -3.64 9.87 -12.66
CA ASP A 139 -4.09 8.64 -13.33
C ASP A 139 -3.53 7.42 -12.61
N LEU A 140 -4.30 6.92 -11.64
CA LEU A 140 -3.90 5.86 -10.71
C LEU A 140 -4.69 4.58 -10.96
N ASP A 141 -4.00 3.46 -10.93
CA ASP A 141 -4.59 2.12 -10.92
C ASP A 141 -4.86 1.62 -9.49
N PRO A 142 -5.81 0.72 -9.24
CA PRO A 142 -6.14 0.22 -7.90
C PRO A 142 -4.94 -0.31 -7.11
N VAL A 143 -3.95 -0.91 -7.78
CA VAL A 143 -2.73 -1.43 -7.16
C VAL A 143 -1.87 -0.34 -6.51
N HIS A 144 -2.05 0.93 -6.89
CA HIS A 144 -1.35 2.06 -6.26
C HIS A 144 -1.86 2.40 -4.86
N SER A 145 -3.00 1.83 -4.42
CA SER A 145 -3.42 1.96 -3.01
C SER A 145 -2.33 1.43 -2.09
N GLY A 146 -1.93 2.24 -1.12
CA GLY A 146 -0.81 1.97 -0.23
C GLY A 146 0.53 2.55 -0.67
N SER A 147 0.64 3.11 -1.89
CA SER A 147 1.87 3.77 -2.35
C SER A 147 2.11 5.11 -1.65
N PRO A 148 3.37 5.53 -1.43
CA PRO A 148 3.67 6.83 -0.84
C PRO A 148 3.35 7.97 -1.82
N LEU A 149 2.79 9.06 -1.29
CA LEU A 149 2.62 10.32 -2.02
C LEU A 149 3.75 11.28 -1.65
N PHE A 150 4.47 11.77 -2.63
CA PHE A 150 5.60 12.68 -2.46
C PHE A 150 5.26 14.09 -2.89
N ASN A 151 5.81 15.08 -2.20
CA ASN A 151 5.90 16.46 -2.69
C ASN A 151 7.12 16.66 -3.60
N MET A 152 7.26 17.85 -4.19
CA MET A 152 8.41 18.18 -5.07
C MET A 152 9.74 18.31 -4.32
N LYS A 153 9.72 18.30 -2.97
CA LYS A 153 10.92 18.23 -2.11
C LYS A 153 11.32 16.78 -1.79
N GLN A 154 10.67 15.79 -2.42
CA GLN A 154 10.94 14.37 -2.20
C GLN A 154 10.57 13.87 -0.78
N GLU A 155 9.66 14.56 -0.11
CA GLU A 155 9.16 14.18 1.20
C GLU A 155 7.81 13.48 1.09
N VAL A 156 7.56 12.46 1.91
CA VAL A 156 6.26 11.79 1.98
C VAL A 156 5.25 12.72 2.65
N VAL A 157 4.19 13.04 1.94
CA VAL A 157 3.10 13.90 2.39
C VAL A 157 1.80 13.13 2.66
N GLY A 158 1.77 11.87 2.25
CA GLY A 158 0.62 11.00 2.47
C GLY A 158 0.82 9.61 1.88
N MET A 159 -0.25 8.83 1.90
CA MET A 159 -0.34 7.51 1.29
C MET A 159 -1.55 7.46 0.37
N VAL A 160 -1.35 7.03 -0.88
CA VAL A 160 -2.43 6.88 -1.87
C VAL A 160 -3.47 5.89 -1.36
N LEU A 161 -4.73 6.24 -1.52
CA LEU A 161 -5.88 5.39 -1.20
C LEU A 161 -6.91 5.50 -2.32
N LEU A 162 -7.16 4.41 -3.01
CA LEU A 162 -8.21 4.32 -4.02
C LEU A 162 -9.41 3.60 -3.42
N GLU A 163 -10.57 4.21 -3.48
CA GLU A 163 -11.80 3.52 -3.11
C GLU A 163 -12.16 2.51 -4.19
N THR A 164 -12.05 1.25 -3.86
CA THR A 164 -12.45 0.13 -4.75
C THR A 164 -13.89 -0.33 -4.52
N HIS A 165 -14.62 0.27 -3.57
CA HIS A 165 -15.95 -0.20 -3.21
C HIS A 165 -17.05 0.54 -3.99
N ALA A 166 -17.92 -0.25 -4.62
CA ALA A 166 -19.10 0.18 -5.38
C ALA A 166 -20.17 0.96 -4.58
N LYS A 167 -19.85 1.39 -3.35
CA LYS A 167 -20.73 2.14 -2.46
C LYS A 167 -20.25 3.56 -2.14
N SER A 168 -19.18 4.02 -2.79
CA SER A 168 -18.73 5.39 -2.54
C SER A 168 -19.75 6.39 -3.13
N VAL A 169 -20.10 7.37 -2.33
CA VAL A 169 -20.99 8.50 -2.74
C VAL A 169 -20.25 9.41 -3.74
N PHE A 170 -18.97 9.15 -3.96
CA PHE A 170 -18.10 9.93 -4.85
C PHE A 170 -17.99 9.28 -6.23
N PRO A 171 -17.96 10.08 -7.30
CA PRO A 171 -17.73 9.56 -8.65
C PRO A 171 -16.43 8.78 -8.71
N ALA A 172 -16.39 7.70 -9.51
CA ALA A 172 -15.24 6.80 -9.68
C ALA A 172 -13.93 7.49 -10.16
N SER A 173 -13.96 8.79 -10.40
CA SER A 173 -12.83 9.62 -10.81
C SER A 173 -12.09 10.32 -9.67
N HIS A 174 -12.48 10.08 -8.42
CA HIS A 174 -11.84 10.75 -7.28
C HIS A 174 -10.85 9.80 -6.62
N HIS A 175 -9.59 10.13 -6.76
CA HIS A 175 -8.49 9.46 -6.06
C HIS A 175 -8.12 10.28 -4.82
N PHE A 176 -7.81 9.60 -3.72
CA PHE A 176 -7.50 10.23 -2.45
C PHE A 176 -6.13 9.79 -1.95
N ALA A 177 -5.61 10.53 -0.98
CA ALA A 177 -4.52 10.04 -0.14
C ALA A 177 -4.82 10.34 1.33
N ILE A 178 -4.38 9.43 2.17
CA ILE A 178 -4.36 9.58 3.62
C ILE A 178 -3.23 10.57 3.95
N PRO A 179 -3.52 11.67 4.67
CA PRO A 179 -2.50 12.69 4.93
C PRO A 179 -1.44 12.20 5.92
N LYS A 180 -0.25 12.74 5.80
CA LYS A 180 0.92 12.49 6.64
C LYS A 180 0.62 12.52 8.14
N LEU A 181 -0.30 13.38 8.60
CA LEU A 181 -0.67 13.46 10.01
C LEU A 181 -1.19 12.13 10.56
N LEU A 182 -1.99 11.41 9.76
CA LEU A 182 -2.50 10.09 10.16
C LEU A 182 -1.38 9.03 10.14
N LEU A 183 -0.42 9.14 9.21
CA LEU A 183 0.77 8.28 9.18
C LEU A 183 1.61 8.49 10.46
N ASP A 184 1.85 9.75 10.86
CA ASP A 184 2.55 10.07 12.11
C ASP A 184 1.84 9.50 13.35
N ASN A 185 0.51 9.56 13.37
CA ASN A 185 -0.27 9.03 14.49
C ASN A 185 -0.20 7.50 14.53
N ALA A 186 -0.25 6.84 13.38
CA ALA A 186 -0.10 5.39 13.28
C ALA A 186 1.29 4.92 13.75
N MET A 187 2.36 5.64 13.37
CA MET A 187 3.72 5.35 13.87
C MET A 187 3.80 5.44 15.39
N LYS A 188 3.25 6.51 15.97
CA LYS A 188 3.21 6.68 17.43
C LYS A 188 2.43 5.56 18.12
N ALA A 189 1.25 5.22 17.60
CA ALA A 189 0.42 4.16 18.13
C ALA A 189 1.09 2.77 18.00
N GLY A 190 1.79 2.54 16.90
CA GLY A 190 2.60 1.33 16.67
C GLY A 190 3.93 1.31 17.45
N LYS A 191 4.20 2.32 18.30
CA LYS A 191 5.44 2.47 19.08
C LYS A 191 6.71 2.45 18.23
N MET A 192 6.61 3.03 17.04
CA MET A 192 7.74 3.15 16.13
C MET A 192 8.49 4.45 16.39
N ASP A 193 9.81 4.37 16.44
CA ASP A 193 10.64 5.55 16.59
C ASP A 193 10.58 6.40 15.32
N LYS A 194 10.42 7.71 15.51
CA LYS A 194 10.61 8.66 14.41
C LYS A 194 12.08 8.69 14.05
N ILE A 195 12.42 8.15 12.91
CA ILE A 195 13.76 8.32 12.38
C ILE A 195 13.82 9.72 11.73
N ASN A 196 14.39 10.66 12.43
CA ASN A 196 14.72 11.97 11.88
C ASN A 196 15.93 11.83 10.96
N LEU A 197 15.66 11.59 9.69
CA LEU A 197 16.71 11.55 8.69
C LEU A 197 16.86 12.93 8.07
N PRO A 198 18.11 13.37 7.82
CA PRO A 198 18.32 14.60 7.09
C PRO A 198 17.73 14.47 5.67
N ALA A 199 17.12 15.54 5.18
CA ALA A 199 16.68 15.61 3.80
C ALA A 199 17.84 15.24 2.87
N GLN A 200 17.60 14.31 1.97
CA GLN A 200 18.64 13.86 1.06
C GLN A 200 18.81 14.91 -0.06
N ASN A 201 20.01 15.44 -0.17
CA ASN A 201 20.33 16.39 -1.26
C ASN A 201 20.75 15.61 -2.51
N ILE A 202 19.81 14.90 -3.11
CA ILE A 202 20.00 14.14 -4.36
C ILE A 202 19.07 14.68 -5.44
N SER A 203 19.45 14.51 -6.71
CA SER A 203 18.59 14.91 -7.82
C SER A 203 17.28 14.09 -7.79
N ARG A 204 16.23 14.65 -8.39
CA ARG A 204 14.92 13.99 -8.47
C ARG A 204 15.02 12.60 -9.12
N ASP A 205 15.76 12.49 -10.23
CA ASP A 205 15.92 11.21 -10.93
C ASP A 205 16.64 10.17 -10.07
N ALA A 206 17.68 10.59 -9.35
CA ALA A 206 18.37 9.71 -8.40
C ALA A 206 17.47 9.30 -7.21
N PHE A 207 16.59 10.21 -6.77
CA PHE A 207 15.59 9.88 -5.74
C PHE A 207 14.60 8.84 -6.26
N ILE A 208 14.01 9.07 -7.43
CA ILE A 208 13.05 8.15 -8.04
C ILE A 208 13.67 6.76 -8.21
N LEU A 209 14.89 6.69 -8.74
CA LEU A 209 15.60 5.43 -8.94
C LEU A 209 15.84 4.67 -7.62
N LYS A 210 16.28 5.38 -6.58
CA LYS A 210 16.58 4.77 -5.28
C LYS A 210 15.34 4.42 -4.48
N SER A 211 14.30 5.27 -4.52
CA SER A 211 13.07 5.06 -3.74
C SER A 211 12.22 3.90 -4.25
N ARG A 212 12.48 3.40 -5.46
CA ARG A 212 11.88 2.15 -5.97
C ARG A 212 12.05 0.98 -5.00
N ASN A 213 13.18 0.89 -4.33
CA ASN A 213 13.46 -0.16 -3.35
C ASN A 213 12.61 -0.05 -2.08
N ASN A 214 11.93 1.07 -1.87
CA ASN A 214 11.01 1.24 -0.75
C ASN A 214 9.59 0.82 -1.08
N ILE A 215 9.25 0.75 -2.36
CA ILE A 215 7.90 0.46 -2.81
C ILE A 215 7.78 -1.05 -2.98
N VAL A 216 6.79 -1.63 -2.32
CA VAL A 216 6.57 -3.07 -2.29
C VAL A 216 5.18 -3.42 -2.80
N LEU A 217 5.03 -4.60 -3.37
CA LEU A 217 3.74 -5.21 -3.63
C LEU A 217 3.39 -6.13 -2.47
N ILE A 218 2.16 -6.04 -1.97
CA ILE A 218 1.67 -6.88 -0.89
C ILE A 218 0.60 -7.81 -1.45
N GLU A 219 0.80 -9.08 -1.22
CA GLU A 219 -0.16 -10.14 -1.50
C GLU A 219 -0.77 -10.62 -0.18
N ALA A 220 -2.08 -10.43 -0.04
CA ALA A 220 -2.87 -10.81 1.12
C ALA A 220 -3.82 -11.97 0.76
N ARG A 221 -3.72 -13.08 1.49
CA ARG A 221 -4.55 -14.28 1.32
C ARG A 221 -5.29 -14.64 2.59
#